data_a34e5c0a96237636800303e2708a799c
#
_entry.id   a34e5c0a96237636800303e2708a799c
#
_cell.length_a   1.000
_cell.length_b   1.000
_cell.length_c   1.000
_cell.angle_alpha   90.00
_cell.angle_beta   90.00
_cell.angle_gamma   90.00
#
_symmetry.space_group_name_H-M   'P 1'
#
loop_
_entity.id
_entity.type
_entity.pdbx_description
1 polymer ?
#
loop_
_entity_poly.entity_id
_entity_poly.type
_entity_poly.pdbx_seq_one_letter_code
_entity_poly.pdbx_strand_id
1 'polypeptide(L)'
;MGGESRTDSPQPRLGHRSTSILRYGDQLAGRSRAIDARHVRDVSGDRHLPRYRWSDPASKPSYRIGIFAGIHGDEQSGVIAALQLLHHLERYPMIGRFHELFIYPLCNPWGFDHGLREGASGRDLNRLFWQEEAEVLLIEQELRAKRFDGIIALHTDDTSEGIYGYVNGSTLTRHLLEPSLDAASSILPRDHRPEIDTHPAERSIITGGYSGILSAPQDQHPKPFEIVFETPHLAPLGRQVEAHLVAVKEILRLFPQISSQGMDI
;
A
#
# COMPACT_ATOMS: atom_id res chain seq x y z
N MET A 1 -35.73 15.71 -43.50
CA MET A 1 -35.89 14.77 -42.37
C MET A 1 -34.75 13.78 -42.45
N GLY A 2 -33.69 14.04 -41.76
CA GLY A 2 -32.51 13.19 -41.69
C GLY A 2 -32.29 12.81 -40.22
N GLY A 3 -32.61 11.55 -39.85
CA GLY A 3 -32.34 11.00 -38.55
C GLY A 3 -30.89 10.59 -38.47
N GLU A 4 -30.11 11.28 -37.60
CA GLU A 4 -28.79 10.84 -37.20
C GLU A 4 -28.93 9.67 -36.21
N SER A 5 -28.58 8.47 -36.66
CA SER A 5 -28.39 7.31 -35.79
C SER A 5 -27.11 7.52 -35.01
N ARG A 6 -27.23 7.86 -33.70
CA ARG A 6 -26.14 7.74 -32.77
C ARG A 6 -25.78 6.26 -32.64
N THR A 7 -24.62 5.89 -33.12
CA THR A 7 -23.99 4.61 -32.81
C THR A 7 -23.50 4.68 -31.40
N ASP A 8 -24.25 4.09 -30.46
CA ASP A 8 -23.77 3.80 -29.10
C ASP A 8 -22.60 2.82 -29.21
N SER A 9 -21.37 3.34 -29.08
CA SER A 9 -20.22 2.50 -28.85
C SER A 9 -20.39 1.84 -27.47
N PRO A 10 -20.25 0.51 -27.38
CA PRO A 10 -20.41 -0.16 -26.10
C PRO A 10 -19.32 0.37 -25.10
N GLN A 11 -19.76 1.09 -24.10
CA GLN A 11 -18.89 1.47 -22.98
C GLN A 11 -18.34 0.19 -22.36
N PRO A 12 -17.03 0.09 -22.06
CA PRO A 12 -16.46 -1.07 -21.39
C PRO A 12 -17.21 -1.27 -20.06
N ARG A 13 -17.68 -2.49 -19.82
CA ARG A 13 -18.38 -2.83 -18.58
C ARG A 13 -17.44 -2.55 -17.41
N LEU A 14 -17.81 -1.60 -16.56
CA LEU A 14 -17.14 -1.26 -15.31
C LEU A 14 -17.01 -2.54 -14.47
N GLY A 15 -15.84 -2.76 -13.86
CA GLY A 15 -15.56 -3.95 -13.05
C GLY A 15 -14.55 -4.94 -13.66
N HIS A 16 -13.99 -4.66 -14.86
CA HIS A 16 -13.06 -5.59 -15.51
C HIS A 16 -11.59 -5.40 -15.12
N ARG A 17 -11.15 -4.19 -14.75
CA ARG A 17 -9.74 -3.90 -14.47
C ARG A 17 -9.33 -4.46 -13.10
N SER A 18 -10.07 -4.14 -12.05
CA SER A 18 -9.84 -4.63 -10.70
C SER A 18 -9.92 -6.17 -10.64
N THR A 19 -10.95 -6.77 -11.22
CA THR A 19 -11.08 -8.23 -11.30
C THR A 19 -9.92 -8.87 -12.06
N SER A 20 -9.46 -8.26 -13.14
CA SER A 20 -8.35 -8.80 -13.94
C SER A 20 -7.02 -8.78 -13.19
N ILE A 21 -6.71 -7.69 -12.48
CA ILE A 21 -5.45 -7.57 -11.76
C ILE A 21 -5.42 -8.48 -10.52
N LEU A 22 -6.54 -8.62 -9.81
CA LEU A 22 -6.64 -9.46 -8.63
C LEU A 22 -6.60 -10.96 -8.96
N ARG A 23 -7.01 -11.35 -10.15
CA ARG A 23 -6.95 -12.76 -10.62
C ARG A 23 -5.54 -13.36 -10.47
N TYR A 24 -4.50 -12.56 -10.65
CA TYR A 24 -3.13 -13.02 -10.46
C TYR A 24 -2.86 -13.45 -9.01
N GLY A 25 -3.23 -12.63 -8.04
CA GLY A 25 -3.08 -12.94 -6.61
C GLY A 25 -3.94 -14.14 -6.20
N ASP A 26 -5.18 -14.24 -6.70
CA ASP A 26 -6.09 -15.35 -6.40
C ASP A 26 -5.56 -16.67 -6.97
N GLN A 27 -5.02 -16.67 -8.18
CA GLN A 27 -4.39 -17.85 -8.77
C GLN A 27 -3.14 -18.30 -8.01
N LEU A 28 -2.35 -17.35 -7.52
CA LEU A 28 -1.18 -17.65 -6.70
C LEU A 28 -1.61 -18.26 -5.37
N ALA A 29 -2.58 -17.65 -4.68
CA ALA A 29 -3.11 -18.14 -3.42
C ALA A 29 -3.72 -19.56 -3.57
N GLY A 30 -4.44 -19.82 -4.65
CA GLY A 30 -5.02 -21.13 -4.93
C GLY A 30 -4.00 -22.28 -5.11
N ARG A 31 -2.72 -21.96 -5.29
CA ARG A 31 -1.62 -22.92 -5.44
C ARG A 31 -0.65 -22.93 -4.26
N SER A 32 -0.74 -21.95 -3.38
CA SER A 32 0.17 -21.75 -2.26
C SER A 32 -0.41 -22.33 -0.96
N ARG A 33 0.46 -22.84 -0.09
CA ARG A 33 0.11 -23.16 1.30
C ARG A 33 0.43 -22.02 2.27
N ALA A 34 1.16 -21.02 1.81
CA ALA A 34 1.60 -19.86 2.59
C ALA A 34 0.65 -18.66 2.44
N ILE A 35 -0.18 -18.64 1.39
CA ILE A 35 -1.06 -17.51 1.05
C ILE A 35 -2.53 -17.90 1.26
N ASP A 36 -3.24 -17.15 2.10
CA ASP A 36 -4.69 -17.21 2.27
C ASP A 36 -5.32 -15.95 1.65
N ALA A 37 -6.11 -16.12 0.60
CA ALA A 37 -6.81 -15.03 -0.07
C ALA A 37 -8.22 -14.88 0.48
N ARG A 38 -8.61 -13.66 0.83
CA ARG A 38 -9.98 -13.32 1.23
C ARG A 38 -10.40 -11.99 0.66
N HIS A 39 -11.65 -11.89 0.29
CA HIS A 39 -12.30 -10.63 -0.04
C HIS A 39 -13.21 -10.26 1.14
N VAL A 40 -12.73 -9.36 1.99
CA VAL A 40 -13.53 -8.83 3.10
C VAL A 40 -14.67 -8.01 2.51
N ARG A 41 -15.90 -8.25 2.98
CA ARG A 41 -17.10 -7.57 2.48
C ARG A 41 -17.79 -6.82 3.60
N ASP A 42 -18.44 -5.72 3.26
CA ASP A 42 -19.38 -5.07 4.16
C ASP A 42 -20.68 -5.88 4.33
N VAL A 43 -21.53 -5.44 5.24
CA VAL A 43 -22.79 -6.14 5.57
C VAL A 43 -23.75 -6.18 4.37
N SER A 44 -23.72 -5.16 3.49
CA SER A 44 -24.54 -5.12 2.28
C SER A 44 -23.98 -6.02 1.17
N GLY A 45 -22.68 -6.32 1.21
CA GLY A 45 -21.95 -7.04 0.16
C GLY A 45 -21.56 -6.18 -1.04
N ASP A 46 -21.88 -4.87 -1.00
CA ASP A 46 -21.62 -3.94 -2.10
C ASP A 46 -20.16 -3.51 -2.18
N ARG A 47 -19.48 -3.48 -1.04
CA ARG A 47 -18.07 -3.14 -0.95
C ARG A 47 -17.25 -4.35 -0.61
N HIS A 48 -16.06 -4.43 -1.20
CA HIS A 48 -15.13 -5.51 -0.91
C HIS A 48 -13.70 -4.97 -0.85
N LEU A 49 -12.92 -5.53 0.07
CA LEU A 49 -11.50 -5.24 0.27
C LEU A 49 -10.73 -6.54 0.02
N PRO A 50 -9.99 -6.66 -1.09
CA PRO A 50 -9.13 -7.80 -1.37
C PRO A 50 -8.01 -7.86 -0.34
N ARG A 51 -7.82 -9.02 0.30
CA ARG A 51 -6.78 -9.25 1.28
C ARG A 51 -6.09 -10.57 1.02
N TYR A 52 -4.76 -10.55 1.00
CA TYR A 52 -3.90 -11.73 0.99
C TYR A 52 -3.11 -11.78 2.29
N ARG A 53 -3.24 -12.88 3.02
CA ARG A 53 -2.41 -13.15 4.20
C ARG A 53 -1.31 -14.10 3.79
N TRP A 54 -0.06 -13.72 4.05
CA TRP A 54 1.10 -14.60 3.88
C TRP A 54 1.76 -14.88 5.23
N SER A 55 2.16 -16.13 5.45
CA SER A 55 3.04 -16.51 6.56
C SER A 55 3.87 -17.73 6.15
N ASP A 56 5.13 -17.75 6.54
CA ASP A 56 6.00 -18.90 6.31
C ASP A 56 5.50 -20.10 7.13
N PRO A 57 5.10 -21.22 6.49
CA PRO A 57 4.65 -22.40 7.20
C PRO A 57 5.72 -23.04 8.10
N ALA A 58 7.00 -22.76 7.83
CA ALA A 58 8.13 -23.31 8.57
C ALA A 58 8.58 -22.45 9.76
N SER A 59 7.99 -21.25 9.96
CA SER A 59 8.36 -20.35 11.03
C SER A 59 7.15 -19.83 11.80
N LYS A 60 7.39 -19.45 13.08
CA LYS A 60 6.38 -18.73 13.86
C LYS A 60 6.63 -17.22 13.67
N PRO A 61 5.67 -16.47 13.12
CA PRO A 61 5.84 -15.03 12.94
C PRO A 61 5.91 -14.31 14.29
N SER A 62 6.75 -13.28 14.36
CA SER A 62 6.90 -12.42 15.53
C SER A 62 6.21 -11.07 15.33
N TYR A 63 6.04 -10.64 14.08
CA TYR A 63 5.51 -9.34 13.73
C TYR A 63 4.38 -9.45 12.71
N ARG A 64 3.39 -8.61 12.87
CA ARG A 64 2.24 -8.51 11.96
C ARG A 64 2.31 -7.19 11.20
N ILE A 65 2.48 -7.26 9.89
CA ILE A 65 2.64 -6.08 9.02
C ILE A 65 1.47 -5.99 8.05
N GLY A 66 0.85 -4.80 7.98
CA GLY A 66 -0.13 -4.43 6.97
C GLY A 66 0.52 -3.67 5.82
N ILE A 67 0.28 -4.10 4.58
CA ILE A 67 0.76 -3.44 3.37
C ILE A 67 -0.46 -3.04 2.55
N PHE A 68 -0.62 -1.74 2.32
CA PHE A 68 -1.79 -1.16 1.69
C PHE A 68 -1.38 -0.44 0.40
N ALA A 69 -2.12 -0.69 -0.68
CA ALA A 69 -1.91 -0.04 -1.97
C ALA A 69 -3.25 0.26 -2.66
N GLY A 70 -3.23 1.13 -3.66
CA GLY A 70 -4.43 1.49 -4.42
C GLY A 70 -5.51 2.13 -3.54
N ILE A 71 -5.13 2.97 -2.58
CA ILE A 71 -6.03 3.87 -1.86
C ILE A 71 -6.51 4.96 -2.82
N HIS A 72 -5.60 5.46 -3.66
CA HIS A 72 -5.95 6.23 -4.84
C HIS A 72 -6.03 5.27 -6.03
N GLY A 73 -7.12 5.32 -6.78
CA GLY A 73 -7.39 4.31 -7.81
C GLY A 73 -6.56 4.49 -9.09
N ASP A 74 -5.97 5.64 -9.32
CA ASP A 74 -5.06 5.94 -10.43
C ASP A 74 -3.61 5.49 -10.18
N GLU A 75 -3.24 5.15 -8.94
CA GLU A 75 -1.90 4.76 -8.54
C GLU A 75 -1.66 3.24 -8.73
N GLN A 76 -1.40 2.82 -9.96
CA GLN A 76 -1.30 1.41 -10.32
C GLN A 76 -0.02 0.72 -9.82
N SER A 77 1.08 1.47 -9.64
CA SER A 77 2.38 0.89 -9.33
C SER A 77 2.40 0.16 -7.99
N GLY A 78 1.81 0.75 -6.94
CA GLY A 78 1.67 0.14 -5.63
C GLY A 78 0.83 -1.15 -5.67
N VAL A 79 -0.27 -1.15 -6.45
CA VAL A 79 -1.14 -2.32 -6.64
C VAL A 79 -0.36 -3.49 -7.24
N ILE A 80 0.39 -3.23 -8.31
CA ILE A 80 1.19 -4.24 -9.00
C ILE A 80 2.32 -4.73 -8.09
N ALA A 81 2.99 -3.82 -7.38
CA ALA A 81 4.07 -4.17 -6.45
C ALA A 81 3.57 -5.07 -5.31
N ALA A 82 2.41 -4.75 -4.72
CA ALA A 82 1.81 -5.56 -3.65
C ALA A 82 1.48 -6.99 -4.13
N LEU A 83 0.97 -7.14 -5.34
CA LEU A 83 0.71 -8.46 -5.94
C LEU A 83 1.99 -9.20 -6.31
N GLN A 84 3.01 -8.52 -6.84
CA GLN A 84 4.31 -9.12 -7.13
C GLN A 84 5.06 -9.52 -5.86
N LEU A 85 4.87 -8.80 -4.75
CA LEU A 85 5.42 -9.19 -3.45
C LEU A 85 4.95 -10.58 -3.04
N LEU A 86 3.68 -10.95 -3.25
CA LEU A 86 3.16 -12.30 -3.00
C LEU A 86 3.96 -13.37 -3.76
N HIS A 87 4.26 -13.11 -5.04
CA HIS A 87 5.09 -14.02 -5.84
C HIS A 87 6.52 -14.13 -5.29
N HIS A 88 7.11 -13.00 -4.87
CA HIS A 88 8.46 -13.02 -4.29
C HIS A 88 8.52 -13.76 -2.95
N LEU A 89 7.50 -13.61 -2.12
CA LEU A 89 7.38 -14.32 -0.84
C LEU A 89 7.22 -15.83 -1.04
N GLU A 90 6.44 -16.25 -2.04
CA GLU A 90 6.30 -17.67 -2.40
C GLU A 90 7.62 -18.26 -2.91
N ARG A 91 8.36 -17.52 -3.73
CA ARG A 91 9.62 -17.95 -4.31
C ARG A 91 10.78 -17.90 -3.32
N TYR A 92 10.78 -16.92 -2.43
CA TYR A 92 11.84 -16.60 -1.48
C TYR A 92 11.26 -16.32 -0.08
N PRO A 93 10.80 -17.36 0.66
CA PRO A 93 10.11 -17.18 1.96
C PRO A 93 10.95 -16.43 3.00
N MET A 94 12.27 -16.44 2.87
CA MET A 94 13.17 -15.71 3.77
C MET A 94 12.91 -14.20 3.83
N ILE A 95 12.29 -13.61 2.79
CA ILE A 95 11.90 -12.19 2.78
C ILE A 95 10.93 -11.88 3.91
N GLY A 96 9.98 -12.77 4.18
CA GLY A 96 8.95 -12.59 5.20
C GLY A 96 9.16 -13.39 6.49
N ARG A 97 10.34 -14.01 6.70
CA ARG A 97 10.59 -15.05 7.73
C ARG A 97 10.06 -14.76 9.14
N PHE A 98 10.07 -13.49 9.56
CA PHE A 98 9.64 -13.10 10.92
C PHE A 98 8.25 -12.49 10.95
N HIS A 99 7.55 -12.46 9.80
CA HIS A 99 6.35 -11.68 9.61
C HIS A 99 5.13 -12.54 9.29
N GLU A 100 4.00 -12.11 9.81
CA GLU A 100 2.68 -12.40 9.26
C GLU A 100 2.27 -11.16 8.44
N LEU A 101 2.21 -11.31 7.12
CA LEU A 101 1.93 -10.19 6.22
C LEU A 101 0.46 -10.20 5.82
N PHE A 102 -0.18 -9.04 5.92
CA PHE A 102 -1.51 -8.80 5.41
C PHE A 102 -1.40 -7.77 4.28
N ILE A 103 -1.64 -8.20 3.06
CA ILE A 103 -1.45 -7.41 1.86
C ILE A 103 -2.81 -7.06 1.29
N TYR A 104 -3.09 -5.77 1.19
CA TYR A 104 -4.29 -5.16 0.64
C TYR A 104 -3.91 -4.43 -0.64
N PRO A 105 -3.83 -5.14 -1.77
CA PRO A 105 -3.26 -4.59 -2.99
C PRO A 105 -4.15 -3.52 -3.63
N LEU A 106 -5.44 -3.50 -3.31
CA LEU A 106 -6.41 -2.62 -3.95
C LEU A 106 -7.46 -2.16 -2.94
N CYS A 107 -7.18 -1.03 -2.28
CA CYS A 107 -8.04 -0.47 -1.25
C CYS A 107 -9.25 0.29 -1.82
N ASN A 108 -9.14 0.80 -3.05
CA ASN A 108 -10.18 1.52 -3.79
C ASN A 108 -10.47 0.87 -5.15
N PRO A 109 -11.19 -0.26 -5.17
CA PRO A 109 -11.51 -0.94 -6.44
C PRO A 109 -12.33 -0.07 -7.40
N TRP A 110 -13.22 0.77 -6.86
CA TRP A 110 -14.03 1.68 -7.66
C TRP A 110 -13.17 2.72 -8.39
N GLY A 111 -12.33 3.45 -7.66
CA GLY A 111 -11.42 4.43 -8.26
C GLY A 111 -10.48 3.79 -9.28
N PHE A 112 -9.97 2.59 -9.00
CA PHE A 112 -9.10 1.85 -9.93
C PHE A 112 -9.80 1.51 -11.25
N ASP A 113 -11.05 1.05 -11.19
CA ASP A 113 -11.82 0.71 -12.39
C ASP A 113 -12.12 1.94 -13.24
N HIS A 114 -12.26 3.12 -12.61
CA HIS A 114 -12.50 4.39 -13.29
C HIS A 114 -11.20 5.16 -13.63
N GLY A 115 -10.06 4.78 -13.09
CA GLY A 115 -8.80 5.49 -13.24
C GLY A 115 -8.81 6.86 -12.53
N LEU A 116 -9.47 6.92 -11.37
CA LEU A 116 -9.63 8.14 -10.57
C LEU A 116 -8.93 7.99 -9.23
N ARG A 117 -8.40 9.09 -8.72
CA ARG A 117 -7.80 9.19 -7.39
C ARG A 117 -8.84 8.90 -6.29
N GLU A 118 -9.99 9.50 -6.43
CA GLU A 118 -11.07 9.53 -5.44
C GLU A 118 -11.83 8.19 -5.37
N GLY A 119 -12.63 8.06 -4.30
CA GLY A 119 -13.62 7.00 -4.15
C GLY A 119 -14.94 7.32 -4.88
N ALA A 120 -15.94 6.46 -4.70
CA ALA A 120 -17.25 6.59 -5.34
C ALA A 120 -18.01 7.87 -4.90
N SER A 121 -17.69 8.42 -3.73
CA SER A 121 -18.24 9.70 -3.25
C SER A 121 -17.61 10.93 -3.91
N GLY A 122 -16.59 10.77 -4.75
CA GLY A 122 -15.80 11.86 -5.32
C GLY A 122 -14.86 12.53 -4.31
N ARG A 123 -14.52 11.83 -3.21
CA ARG A 123 -13.60 12.33 -2.18
C ARG A 123 -12.33 11.49 -2.14
N ASP A 124 -11.21 12.13 -1.74
CA ASP A 124 -9.95 11.46 -1.50
C ASP A 124 -10.05 10.54 -0.28
N LEU A 125 -10.00 9.22 -0.50
CA LEU A 125 -10.11 8.24 0.58
C LEU A 125 -9.00 8.39 1.63
N ASN A 126 -7.82 8.85 1.22
CA ASN A 126 -6.69 9.09 2.13
C ASN A 126 -6.80 10.42 2.89
N ARG A 127 -8.02 10.95 3.03
CA ARG A 127 -8.42 12.05 3.91
C ARG A 127 -9.62 11.69 4.78
N LEU A 128 -10.12 10.45 4.73
CA LEU A 128 -11.37 10.04 5.36
C LEU A 128 -11.20 9.09 6.54
N PHE A 129 -9.99 8.58 6.81
CA PHE A 129 -9.76 7.63 7.90
C PHE A 129 -10.10 8.24 9.27
N TRP A 130 -10.78 7.45 10.06
CA TRP A 130 -11.25 7.76 11.42
C TRP A 130 -12.27 8.91 11.49
N GLN A 131 -13.01 9.15 10.41
CA GLN A 131 -14.08 10.16 10.30
C GLN A 131 -15.47 9.52 10.14
N GLU A 132 -15.63 8.24 10.49
CA GLU A 132 -16.89 7.48 10.37
C GLU A 132 -17.39 7.34 8.91
N GLU A 133 -16.47 7.33 7.95
CA GLU A 133 -16.79 7.29 6.54
C GLU A 133 -16.89 5.88 6.00
N ALA A 134 -18.02 5.59 5.36
CA ALA A 134 -18.34 4.23 4.92
C ALA A 134 -17.34 3.66 3.91
N GLU A 135 -16.67 4.49 3.10
CA GLU A 135 -15.75 4.01 2.04
C GLU A 135 -14.45 3.44 2.60
N VAL A 136 -13.98 3.91 3.77
CA VAL A 136 -12.76 3.41 4.43
C VAL A 136 -13.06 2.43 5.57
N LEU A 137 -14.32 2.23 5.91
CA LEU A 137 -14.76 1.43 7.07
C LEU A 137 -14.19 0.00 7.08
N LEU A 138 -14.14 -0.69 5.92
CA LEU A 138 -13.58 -2.04 5.84
C LEU A 138 -12.09 -2.06 6.18
N ILE A 139 -11.34 -1.04 5.76
CA ILE A 139 -9.92 -0.91 6.06
C ILE A 139 -9.75 -0.62 7.55
N GLU A 140 -10.54 0.29 8.13
CA GLU A 140 -10.51 0.60 9.56
C GLU A 140 -10.84 -0.63 10.43
N GLN A 141 -11.81 -1.45 10.02
CA GLN A 141 -12.14 -2.69 10.71
C GLN A 141 -10.96 -3.68 10.69
N GLU A 142 -10.26 -3.80 9.56
CA GLU A 142 -9.05 -4.63 9.47
C GLU A 142 -7.90 -4.07 10.33
N LEU A 143 -7.68 -2.75 10.33
CA LEU A 143 -6.70 -2.09 11.19
C LEU A 143 -6.97 -2.38 12.68
N ARG A 144 -8.21 -2.24 13.14
CA ARG A 144 -8.61 -2.55 14.52
C ARG A 144 -8.46 -4.04 14.84
N ALA A 145 -8.90 -4.92 13.95
CA ALA A 145 -8.92 -6.36 14.18
C ALA A 145 -7.53 -6.99 14.17
N LYS A 146 -6.62 -6.49 13.32
CA LYS A 146 -5.29 -7.08 13.15
C LYS A 146 -4.26 -6.51 14.13
N ARG A 147 -4.40 -5.25 14.55
CA ARG A 147 -3.45 -4.59 15.45
C ARG A 147 -2.01 -4.79 14.97
N PHE A 148 -1.71 -4.21 13.83
CA PHE A 148 -0.42 -4.35 13.17
C PHE A 148 0.74 -3.81 14.03
N ASP A 149 1.92 -4.41 13.93
CA ASP A 149 3.18 -3.89 14.45
C ASP A 149 3.80 -2.86 13.48
N GLY A 150 3.36 -2.89 12.22
CA GLY A 150 3.76 -1.94 11.19
C GLY A 150 2.74 -1.83 10.06
N ILE A 151 2.62 -0.63 9.52
CA ILE A 151 1.75 -0.28 8.40
C ILE A 151 2.63 0.35 7.32
N ILE A 152 2.50 -0.13 6.09
CA ILE A 152 3.18 0.38 4.90
C ILE A 152 2.12 0.76 3.89
N ALA A 153 2.06 2.04 3.51
CA ALA A 153 1.22 2.56 2.44
C ALA A 153 2.07 2.85 1.19
N LEU A 154 1.66 2.31 0.05
CA LEU A 154 2.35 2.47 -1.23
C LEU A 154 1.56 3.42 -2.11
N HIS A 155 2.18 4.54 -2.47
CA HIS A 155 1.58 5.64 -3.22
C HIS A 155 2.42 6.07 -4.41
N THR A 156 1.84 6.91 -5.25
CA THR A 156 2.49 7.54 -6.40
C THR A 156 2.10 9.00 -6.46
N ASP A 157 3.08 9.90 -6.39
CA ASP A 157 2.87 11.33 -6.39
C ASP A 157 3.09 11.90 -7.81
N ASP A 158 2.13 12.70 -8.29
CA ASP A 158 2.15 13.34 -9.61
C ASP A 158 3.02 14.60 -9.66
N THR A 159 3.46 15.09 -8.51
CA THR A 159 4.30 16.29 -8.38
C THR A 159 5.75 16.01 -8.04
N SER A 160 6.07 14.79 -7.59
CA SER A 160 7.43 14.45 -7.16
C SER A 160 8.38 14.18 -8.34
N GLU A 161 9.66 14.53 -8.14
CA GLU A 161 10.74 14.29 -9.11
C GLU A 161 11.51 13.00 -8.84
N GLY A 162 11.28 12.39 -7.68
CA GLY A 162 11.95 11.17 -7.22
C GLY A 162 11.19 10.47 -6.12
N ILE A 163 11.74 9.37 -5.63
CA ILE A 163 11.17 8.66 -4.49
C ILE A 163 11.33 9.45 -3.20
N TYR A 164 10.33 9.39 -2.35
CA TYR A 164 10.37 9.97 -1.01
C TYR A 164 9.47 9.18 -0.05
N GLY A 165 9.44 9.59 1.19
CA GLY A 165 8.56 8.95 2.16
C GLY A 165 8.35 9.76 3.43
N TYR A 166 7.51 9.17 4.28
CA TYR A 166 7.17 9.68 5.61
C TYR A 166 7.18 8.53 6.62
N VAL A 167 7.66 8.83 7.82
CA VAL A 167 7.49 7.99 9.00
C VAL A 167 7.59 8.85 10.27
N ASN A 168 6.86 8.47 11.30
CA ASN A 168 6.90 9.18 12.57
C ASN A 168 8.07 8.70 13.44
N GLY A 169 8.84 9.64 14.00
CA GLY A 169 9.91 9.37 14.94
C GLY A 169 11.30 9.23 14.31
N SER A 170 12.30 9.81 14.98
CA SER A 170 13.68 9.89 14.49
C SER A 170 14.38 8.53 14.39
N THR A 171 14.04 7.58 15.26
CA THR A 171 14.57 6.21 15.23
C THR A 171 14.11 5.49 13.96
N LEU A 172 12.81 5.50 13.68
CA LEU A 172 12.25 4.89 12.47
C LEU A 172 12.72 5.58 11.19
N THR A 173 12.84 6.91 11.22
CA THR A 173 13.40 7.69 10.12
C THR A 173 14.80 7.19 9.76
N ARG A 174 15.70 7.16 10.74
CA ARG A 174 17.12 6.83 10.54
C ARG A 174 17.37 5.35 10.22
N HIS A 175 16.66 4.46 10.89
CA HIS A 175 16.98 3.03 10.88
C HIS A 175 16.04 2.20 10.00
N LEU A 176 14.93 2.76 9.54
CA LEU A 176 13.96 2.03 8.72
C LEU A 176 13.66 2.73 7.38
N LEU A 177 13.15 3.96 7.40
CA LEU A 177 12.76 4.63 6.16
C LEU A 177 13.96 5.05 5.31
N GLU A 178 14.95 5.72 5.90
CA GLU A 178 16.10 6.21 5.17
C GLU A 178 16.90 5.09 4.48
N PRO A 179 17.25 3.97 5.14
CA PRO A 179 17.88 2.84 4.46
C PRO A 179 17.00 2.22 3.37
N SER A 180 15.67 2.26 3.51
CA SER A 180 14.75 1.74 2.50
C SER A 180 14.71 2.64 1.26
N LEU A 181 14.77 3.97 1.45
CA LEU A 181 14.93 4.93 0.36
C LEU A 181 16.30 4.77 -0.31
N ASP A 182 17.38 4.54 0.47
CA ASP A 182 18.71 4.29 -0.09
C ASP A 182 18.73 3.02 -0.96
N ALA A 183 18.13 1.94 -0.50
CA ALA A 183 18.02 0.71 -1.28
C ALA A 183 17.24 0.92 -2.59
N ALA A 184 16.09 1.62 -2.52
CA ALA A 184 15.25 1.92 -3.67
C ALA A 184 15.89 2.95 -4.62
N SER A 185 16.85 3.74 -4.16
CA SER A 185 17.55 4.75 -4.99
C SER A 185 18.36 4.14 -6.13
N SER A 186 18.69 2.86 -6.06
CA SER A 186 19.28 2.10 -7.18
C SER A 186 18.31 1.94 -8.37
N ILE A 187 17.02 2.11 -8.12
CA ILE A 187 15.94 1.96 -9.11
C ILE A 187 15.48 3.33 -9.62
N LEU A 188 15.10 4.23 -8.72
CA LEU A 188 14.63 5.59 -9.02
C LEU A 188 15.37 6.58 -8.13
N PRO A 189 15.73 7.77 -8.65
CA PRO A 189 16.42 8.79 -7.85
C PRO A 189 15.52 9.23 -6.67
N ARG A 190 16.17 9.67 -5.59
CA ARG A 190 15.50 10.32 -4.46
C ARG A 190 15.10 11.73 -4.84
N ASP A 191 13.98 12.21 -4.32
CA ASP A 191 13.58 13.61 -4.43
C ASP A 191 14.34 14.44 -3.38
N HIS A 192 15.23 15.32 -3.84
CA HIS A 192 16.08 16.12 -2.96
C HIS A 192 15.59 17.55 -2.77
N ARG A 193 14.38 17.87 -3.21
CA ARG A 193 13.81 19.20 -3.02
C ARG A 193 13.59 19.47 -1.52
N PRO A 194 13.74 20.73 -1.07
CA PRO A 194 13.54 21.09 0.34
C PRO A 194 12.05 21.14 0.74
N GLU A 195 11.16 21.06 -0.25
CA GLU A 195 9.71 20.95 -0.09
C GLU A 195 9.17 19.92 -1.10
N ILE A 196 8.43 18.95 -0.63
CA ILE A 196 7.80 17.89 -1.42
C ILE A 196 6.35 17.78 -0.93
N ASP A 197 5.40 17.74 -1.85
CA ASP A 197 3.96 17.65 -1.54
C ASP A 197 3.53 18.68 -0.48
N THR A 198 3.95 19.94 -0.66
CA THR A 198 3.67 21.08 0.24
C THR A 198 4.21 20.95 1.67
N HIS A 199 5.06 19.97 1.94
CA HIS A 199 5.68 19.75 3.24
C HIS A 199 7.20 19.97 3.17
N PRO A 200 7.80 20.53 4.25
CA PRO A 200 9.26 20.57 4.36
C PRO A 200 9.83 19.16 4.27
N ALA A 201 10.90 19.02 3.50
CA ALA A 201 11.56 17.75 3.27
C ALA A 201 13.07 17.86 3.49
N GLU A 202 13.64 16.82 4.11
CA GLU A 202 15.08 16.65 4.23
C GLU A 202 15.44 15.21 3.85
N ARG A 203 16.42 15.06 2.96
CA ARG A 203 16.89 13.75 2.47
C ARG A 203 15.75 12.86 1.92
N SER A 204 14.81 13.48 1.21
CA SER A 204 13.62 12.80 0.65
C SER A 204 12.65 12.26 1.70
N ILE A 205 12.67 12.82 2.88
CA ILE A 205 11.75 12.47 3.97
C ILE A 205 10.98 13.74 4.33
N ILE A 206 9.66 13.70 4.17
CA ILE A 206 8.80 14.82 4.54
C ILE A 206 8.55 14.84 6.04
N THR A 207 8.50 16.04 6.61
CA THR A 207 8.16 16.27 8.01
C THR A 207 6.76 16.88 8.09
N GLY A 208 5.83 16.12 8.62
CA GLY A 208 4.42 16.49 8.64
C GLY A 208 3.55 15.47 7.91
N GLY A 209 2.26 15.64 7.98
CA GLY A 209 1.30 14.76 7.33
C GLY A 209 -0.09 15.38 7.30
N TYR A 210 -0.93 14.80 6.49
CA TYR A 210 -2.33 15.19 6.38
C TYR A 210 -3.18 14.49 7.44
N SER A 211 -4.26 15.13 7.91
CA SER A 211 -5.27 14.48 8.73
C SER A 211 -6.10 13.51 7.86
N GLY A 212 -6.59 12.43 8.49
CA GLY A 212 -7.44 11.45 7.82
C GLY A 212 -6.72 10.54 6.84
N ILE A 213 -5.38 10.45 6.90
CA ILE A 213 -4.61 9.46 6.16
C ILE A 213 -4.71 8.07 6.82
N LEU A 214 -4.39 7.04 6.05
CA LEU A 214 -4.27 5.69 6.56
C LEU A 214 -3.32 5.66 7.76
N SER A 215 -3.83 5.25 8.91
CA SER A 215 -3.09 5.14 10.16
C SER A 215 -3.72 4.11 11.09
N ALA A 216 -2.98 3.66 12.10
CA ALA A 216 -3.52 2.79 13.14
C ALA A 216 -4.58 3.50 14.00
N PRO A 217 -5.45 2.73 14.69
CA PRO A 217 -6.35 3.29 15.69
C PRO A 217 -5.58 4.08 16.75
N GLN A 218 -6.12 5.25 17.15
CA GLN A 218 -5.46 6.10 18.14
C GLN A 218 -5.25 5.42 19.50
N ASP A 219 -6.13 4.48 19.85
CA ASP A 219 -6.09 3.69 21.09
C ASP A 219 -5.21 2.43 20.98
N GLN A 220 -4.56 2.18 19.85
CA GLN A 220 -3.63 1.05 19.72
C GLN A 220 -2.32 1.34 20.44
N HIS A 221 -1.93 0.42 21.34
CA HIS A 221 -0.64 0.40 22.01
C HIS A 221 -0.07 -1.03 22.01
N PRO A 222 1.23 -1.24 21.78
CA PRO A 222 2.18 -0.21 21.30
C PRO A 222 1.74 0.36 19.94
N LYS A 223 2.23 1.57 19.65
CA LYS A 223 2.01 2.17 18.32
C LYS A 223 2.78 1.38 17.28
N PRO A 224 2.20 1.10 16.10
CA PRO A 224 2.96 0.53 15.00
C PRO A 224 3.88 1.58 14.38
N PHE A 225 4.90 1.14 13.64
CA PHE A 225 5.47 2.05 12.66
C PHE A 225 4.45 2.29 11.52
N GLU A 226 4.43 3.50 10.98
CA GLU A 226 3.57 3.89 9.86
C GLU A 226 4.42 4.55 8.81
N ILE A 227 4.65 3.84 7.70
CA ILE A 227 5.44 4.34 6.57
C ILE A 227 4.54 4.61 5.38
N VAL A 228 4.64 5.80 4.83
CA VAL A 228 4.18 6.14 3.47
C VAL A 228 5.42 6.16 2.57
N PHE A 229 5.38 5.42 1.47
CA PHE A 229 6.43 5.38 0.46
C PHE A 229 5.85 5.79 -0.90
N GLU A 230 6.46 6.80 -1.49
CA GLU A 230 6.00 7.45 -2.70
C GLU A 230 6.97 7.24 -3.87
N THR A 231 6.41 6.99 -5.04
CA THR A 231 7.17 6.98 -6.30
C THR A 231 6.70 8.10 -7.23
N PRO A 232 7.57 8.68 -8.07
CA PRO A 232 7.17 9.73 -8.99
C PRO A 232 6.31 9.16 -10.13
N HIS A 233 5.16 9.79 -10.37
CA HIS A 233 4.18 9.36 -11.39
C HIS A 233 4.77 9.33 -12.82
N LEU A 234 5.65 10.29 -13.14
CA LEU A 234 6.26 10.39 -14.46
C LEU A 234 7.32 9.33 -14.75
N ALA A 235 7.77 8.59 -13.73
CA ALA A 235 8.71 7.50 -13.96
C ALA A 235 8.03 6.30 -14.68
N PRO A 236 8.79 5.50 -15.46
CA PRO A 236 8.24 4.30 -16.07
C PRO A 236 7.61 3.37 -15.03
N LEU A 237 6.39 2.89 -15.29
CA LEU A 237 5.60 2.06 -14.37
C LEU A 237 6.41 0.89 -13.80
N GLY A 238 7.17 0.17 -14.63
CA GLY A 238 8.01 -0.94 -14.17
C GLY A 238 9.07 -0.53 -13.13
N ARG A 239 9.62 0.68 -13.25
CA ARG A 239 10.60 1.22 -12.29
C ARG A 239 9.92 1.63 -10.98
N GLN A 240 8.74 2.20 -11.03
CA GLN A 240 7.94 2.50 -9.84
C GLN A 240 7.64 1.22 -9.06
N VAL A 241 7.15 0.18 -9.75
CA VAL A 241 6.86 -1.14 -9.17
C VAL A 241 8.10 -1.74 -8.51
N GLU A 242 9.24 -1.71 -9.18
CA GLU A 242 10.50 -2.24 -8.66
C GLU A 242 10.98 -1.46 -7.43
N ALA A 243 10.86 -0.12 -7.44
CA ALA A 243 11.23 0.73 -6.30
C ALA A 243 10.37 0.41 -5.06
N HIS A 244 9.05 0.26 -5.21
CA HIS A 244 8.17 -0.20 -4.14
C HIS A 244 8.60 -1.56 -3.58
N LEU A 245 8.88 -2.52 -4.44
CA LEU A 245 9.30 -3.86 -4.03
C LEU A 245 10.63 -3.86 -3.27
N VAL A 246 11.60 -3.07 -3.71
CA VAL A 246 12.89 -2.94 -3.03
C VAL A 246 12.70 -2.31 -1.66
N ALA A 247 11.95 -1.20 -1.57
CA ALA A 247 11.68 -0.51 -0.31
C ALA A 247 10.97 -1.43 0.70
N VAL A 248 9.89 -2.10 0.28
CA VAL A 248 9.15 -3.01 1.17
C VAL A 248 10.02 -4.14 1.68
N LYS A 249 10.81 -4.77 0.81
CA LYS A 249 11.71 -5.86 1.22
C LYS A 249 12.76 -5.38 2.22
N GLU A 250 13.28 -4.19 2.05
CA GLU A 250 14.25 -3.61 2.96
C GLU A 250 13.62 -3.27 4.32
N ILE A 251 12.40 -2.72 4.34
CA ILE A 251 11.63 -2.51 5.56
C ILE A 251 11.44 -3.83 6.33
N LEU A 252 10.98 -4.87 5.64
CA LEU A 252 10.77 -6.20 6.24
C LEU A 252 12.08 -6.82 6.77
N ARG A 253 13.20 -6.56 6.11
CA ARG A 253 14.51 -7.04 6.55
C ARG A 253 15.02 -6.31 7.81
N LEU A 254 14.80 -5.00 7.89
CA LEU A 254 15.36 -4.14 8.95
C LEU A 254 14.51 -4.14 10.22
N PHE A 255 13.20 -4.17 10.11
CA PHE A 255 12.31 -4.00 11.26
C PHE A 255 12.58 -4.99 12.41
N PRO A 256 12.77 -6.31 12.17
CA PRO A 256 13.10 -7.24 13.24
C PRO A 256 14.41 -6.91 13.97
N GLN A 257 15.38 -6.30 13.27
CA GLN A 257 16.66 -5.93 13.85
C GLN A 257 16.50 -4.74 14.83
N ILE A 258 15.72 -3.73 14.43
CA ILE A 258 15.43 -2.54 15.23
C ILE A 258 14.66 -2.94 16.49
N SER A 259 13.59 -3.71 16.32
CA SER A 259 12.74 -4.17 17.42
C SER A 259 13.50 -5.06 18.42
N SER A 260 14.40 -5.93 17.96
CA SER A 260 15.19 -6.79 18.84
C SER A 260 16.25 -6.05 19.65
N GLN A 261 16.67 -4.88 19.21
CA GLN A 261 17.64 -4.04 19.93
C GLN A 261 17.00 -3.17 21.02
N GLY A 262 15.68 -3.25 21.22
CA GLY A 262 14.96 -2.46 22.23
C GLY A 262 15.04 -0.96 21.99
N MET A 263 15.23 -0.54 20.73
CA MET A 263 15.17 0.88 20.40
C MET A 263 13.75 1.38 20.64
N ASP A 264 13.62 2.55 21.28
CA ASP A 264 12.33 3.24 21.40
C ASP A 264 11.81 3.58 19.99
N ILE A 265 10.70 2.90 19.63
CA ILE A 265 10.07 3.00 18.31
C ILE A 265 8.79 3.81 18.44
#